data_0af5277b7dfb3eeb4a8cf59be2cb619e
#
_entry.id   0af5277b7dfb3eeb4a8cf59be2cb619e
#
_cell.length_a   1.000
_cell.length_b   1.000
_cell.length_c   1.000
_cell.angle_alpha   90.00
_cell.angle_beta   90.00
_cell.angle_gamma   90.00
#
_symmetry.space_group_name_H-M   'P 1'
#
loop_
_entity.id
_entity.type
_entity.pdbx_description
1 polymer ?
#
loop_
_entity_poly.entity_id
_entity_poly.type
_entity_poly.pdbx_seq_one_letter_code
_entity_poly.pdbx_strand_id
1 'polypeptide(L)'
;MKLLYLILFIPFVSICQITVDVNDFADGGDTVRLSTANNPGIDFTTTGANMSWDFSDLSAEGQELVEYKDVSLAGPLVSFTFGAFADETYQATNYTAATDIPLDAAGQFLPININEVNQFAKHSDSAIGLVGLAINVEGNDIPVPSDTIETKYVLPLNFGDVYNSRGYTYLNMNPIFNLIWIQYRQRSSSVDGWGTITTPFGSFDCLRVKHEITETDSVLIDFAGTGNPIWIELPVPPSVDYEWIAKNELAPILSIRTTNAGGNETVTQIKYRDI
;
A
#
# COMPACT_ATOMS: atom_id res chain seq x y z
N MET A 1 -12.17 20.24 -66.67
CA MET A 1 -11.63 20.64 -65.36
C MET A 1 -11.77 19.45 -64.44
N LYS A 2 -10.67 18.70 -64.15
CA LYS A 2 -10.67 17.55 -63.22
C LYS A 2 -10.30 18.08 -61.84
N LEU A 3 -11.24 17.95 -60.92
CA LEU A 3 -11.00 18.34 -59.50
C LEU A 3 -10.25 17.20 -58.82
N LEU A 4 -8.99 17.49 -58.39
CA LEU A 4 -8.13 16.56 -57.67
C LEU A 4 -8.45 16.71 -56.17
N TYR A 5 -9.09 15.72 -55.55
CA TYR A 5 -9.30 15.68 -54.11
C TYR A 5 -7.99 15.18 -53.44
N LEU A 6 -7.34 16.07 -52.72
CA LEU A 6 -6.21 15.73 -51.85
C LEU A 6 -6.78 15.22 -50.52
N ILE A 7 -6.73 13.89 -50.33
CA ILE A 7 -7.07 13.29 -49.02
C ILE A 7 -5.86 13.46 -48.11
N LEU A 8 -6.01 14.38 -47.13
CA LEU A 8 -5.00 14.59 -46.10
C LEU A 8 -5.11 13.44 -45.07
N PHE A 9 -4.19 12.49 -45.10
CA PHE A 9 -4.07 11.44 -44.10
C PHE A 9 -3.40 12.07 -42.85
N ILE A 10 -4.19 12.45 -41.83
CA ILE A 10 -3.66 12.83 -40.51
C ILE A 10 -3.42 11.50 -39.76
N PRO A 11 -2.16 11.14 -39.41
CA PRO A 11 -1.95 9.99 -38.55
C PRO A 11 -2.57 10.31 -37.19
N PHE A 12 -3.64 9.61 -36.84
CA PHE A 12 -4.11 9.55 -35.46
C PHE A 12 -3.05 8.76 -34.68
N VAL A 13 -2.21 9.43 -33.91
CA VAL A 13 -1.43 8.79 -32.86
C VAL A 13 -2.47 8.44 -31.78
N SER A 14 -2.93 7.19 -31.80
CA SER A 14 -3.73 6.65 -30.71
C SER A 14 -2.77 6.50 -29.52
N ILE A 15 -2.81 7.44 -28.59
CA ILE A 15 -2.20 7.24 -27.28
C ILE A 15 -3.10 6.20 -26.61
N CYS A 16 -2.58 4.96 -26.48
CA CYS A 16 -3.31 3.87 -25.87
C CYS A 16 -3.14 3.97 -24.36
N GLN A 17 -4.24 4.08 -23.66
CA GLN A 17 -4.26 3.92 -22.19
C GLN A 17 -3.66 2.55 -21.84
N ILE A 18 -2.77 2.53 -20.85
CA ILE A 18 -2.23 1.27 -20.31
C ILE A 18 -3.27 0.58 -19.41
N THR A 19 -3.15 -0.73 -19.31
CA THR A 19 -3.85 -1.56 -18.32
C THR A 19 -2.78 -2.20 -17.44
N VAL A 20 -2.92 -2.12 -16.13
CA VAL A 20 -1.99 -2.70 -15.15
C VAL A 20 -2.60 -4.00 -14.62
N ASP A 21 -1.83 -5.08 -14.62
CA ASP A 21 -2.22 -6.40 -14.16
C ASP A 21 -1.31 -6.91 -13.03
N VAL A 22 -1.56 -8.13 -12.54
CA VAL A 22 -0.86 -8.69 -11.40
C VAL A 22 0.65 -8.80 -11.61
N ASN A 23 1.11 -8.99 -12.86
CA ASN A 23 2.53 -9.15 -13.19
C ASN A 23 3.30 -7.81 -13.14
N ASP A 24 2.61 -6.71 -13.03
CA ASP A 24 3.21 -5.38 -12.90
C ASP A 24 3.59 -5.05 -11.44
N PHE A 25 3.24 -5.92 -10.49
CA PHE A 25 3.55 -5.79 -9.05
C PHE A 25 4.58 -6.81 -8.60
N ALA A 26 5.44 -6.41 -7.65
CA ALA A 26 6.45 -7.28 -7.06
C ALA A 26 5.82 -8.46 -6.30
N ASP A 27 6.42 -9.63 -6.42
CA ASP A 27 6.03 -10.84 -5.72
C ASP A 27 7.22 -11.47 -4.98
N GLY A 28 7.01 -12.64 -4.37
CA GLY A 28 8.02 -13.31 -3.53
C GLY A 28 9.35 -13.52 -4.25
N GLY A 29 10.42 -12.95 -3.70
CA GLY A 29 11.78 -12.96 -4.25
C GLY A 29 12.20 -11.65 -4.92
N ASP A 30 11.27 -10.73 -5.19
CA ASP A 30 11.58 -9.46 -5.80
C ASP A 30 12.13 -8.45 -4.79
N THR A 31 12.91 -7.52 -5.31
CA THR A 31 13.41 -6.36 -4.55
C THR A 31 13.19 -5.08 -5.34
N VAL A 32 12.78 -4.03 -4.63
CA VAL A 32 12.54 -2.71 -5.21
C VAL A 32 13.31 -1.67 -4.41
N ARG A 33 14.11 -0.86 -5.10
CA ARG A 33 14.74 0.29 -4.48
C ARG A 33 13.85 1.51 -4.61
N LEU A 34 13.62 2.19 -3.49
CA LEU A 34 12.84 3.41 -3.42
C LEU A 34 13.71 4.52 -2.83
N SER A 35 13.58 5.73 -3.37
CA SER A 35 14.10 6.94 -2.75
C SER A 35 13.00 7.70 -2.05
N THR A 36 13.27 8.19 -0.85
CA THR A 36 12.41 9.14 -0.13
C THR A 36 12.79 10.56 -0.50
N ALA A 37 11.80 11.45 -0.60
CA ALA A 37 12.03 12.85 -0.93
C ALA A 37 11.25 13.77 0.01
N ASN A 38 11.75 15.00 0.16
CA ASN A 38 11.00 16.09 0.78
C ASN A 38 9.83 16.54 -0.12
N ASN A 39 8.86 17.21 0.51
CA ASN A 39 7.79 17.88 -0.21
C ASN A 39 8.29 19.21 -0.80
N PRO A 40 8.66 19.28 -2.08
CA PRO A 40 9.11 20.54 -2.72
C PRO A 40 7.94 21.45 -3.13
N GLY A 41 6.72 21.23 -2.64
CA GLY A 41 5.52 21.94 -3.08
C GLY A 41 5.01 21.48 -4.44
N ILE A 42 5.20 20.19 -4.77
CA ILE A 42 4.75 19.59 -6.03
C ILE A 42 3.22 19.54 -6.13
N ASP A 43 2.69 19.78 -7.33
CA ASP A 43 1.27 19.57 -7.61
C ASP A 43 1.03 18.08 -7.92
N PHE A 44 0.50 17.37 -6.94
CA PHE A 44 0.08 15.97 -7.08
C PHE A 44 -1.44 15.83 -7.26
N THR A 45 -2.18 16.94 -7.27
CA THR A 45 -3.66 16.93 -7.29
C THR A 45 -4.23 16.87 -8.69
N THR A 46 -3.48 17.33 -9.70
CA THR A 46 -3.91 17.34 -11.09
C THR A 46 -4.11 15.91 -11.61
N THR A 47 -5.29 15.65 -12.17
CA THR A 47 -5.74 14.32 -12.59
C THR A 47 -6.55 14.36 -13.88
N GLY A 48 -6.80 13.23 -14.51
CA GLY A 48 -7.58 13.08 -15.73
C GLY A 48 -6.91 12.24 -16.81
N ALA A 49 -7.42 12.36 -18.02
CA ALA A 49 -6.93 11.61 -19.18
C ALA A 49 -5.76 12.31 -19.87
N ASN A 50 -4.79 11.53 -20.34
CA ASN A 50 -3.64 12.00 -21.14
C ASN A 50 -2.85 13.11 -20.44
N MET A 51 -2.56 12.88 -19.16
CA MET A 51 -1.82 13.81 -18.32
C MET A 51 -0.31 13.71 -18.55
N SER A 52 0.39 14.77 -18.17
CA SER A 52 1.84 14.80 -18.08
C SER A 52 2.21 15.32 -16.69
N TRP A 53 2.74 14.45 -15.85
CA TRP A 53 3.22 14.80 -14.52
C TRP A 53 4.75 14.86 -14.54
N ASP A 54 5.31 16.01 -14.17
CA ASP A 54 6.75 16.21 -14.11
C ASP A 54 7.20 16.39 -12.66
N PHE A 55 7.87 15.34 -12.15
CA PHE A 55 8.49 15.28 -10.83
C PHE A 55 9.99 15.03 -10.94
N SER A 56 10.61 15.40 -12.07
CA SER A 56 12.04 15.20 -12.33
C SER A 56 12.96 15.94 -11.35
N ASP A 57 12.45 16.99 -10.72
CA ASP A 57 13.19 17.80 -9.72
C ASP A 57 13.19 17.20 -8.30
N LEU A 58 12.56 16.01 -8.09
CA LEU A 58 12.62 15.34 -6.80
C LEU A 58 14.08 14.99 -6.46
N SER A 59 14.47 15.29 -5.22
CA SER A 59 15.81 14.98 -4.70
C SER A 59 15.72 13.94 -3.61
N ALA A 60 16.52 12.87 -3.73
CA ALA A 60 16.58 11.83 -2.72
C ALA A 60 17.18 12.34 -1.42
N GLU A 61 16.49 12.12 -0.29
CA GLU A 61 17.00 12.33 1.07
C GLU A 61 17.49 11.02 1.69
N GLY A 62 16.92 9.91 1.27
CA GLY A 62 17.28 8.58 1.70
C GLY A 62 16.87 7.54 0.66
N GLN A 63 17.43 6.36 0.79
CA GLN A 63 17.08 5.21 -0.03
C GLN A 63 16.74 4.04 0.88
N GLU A 64 15.76 3.25 0.46
CA GLU A 64 15.39 1.99 1.09
C GLU A 64 15.32 0.87 0.05
N LEU A 65 15.67 -0.34 0.46
CA LEU A 65 15.45 -1.55 -0.34
C LEU A 65 14.23 -2.26 0.25
N VAL A 66 13.16 -2.33 -0.52
CA VAL A 66 11.97 -3.08 -0.15
C VAL A 66 12.12 -4.51 -0.68
N GLU A 67 12.14 -5.46 0.23
CA GLU A 67 12.22 -6.90 -0.09
C GLU A 67 10.82 -7.51 -0.01
N TYR A 68 10.36 -8.09 -1.12
CA TYR A 68 9.15 -8.92 -1.18
C TYR A 68 9.58 -10.37 -0.98
N LYS A 69 9.41 -10.86 0.22
CA LYS A 69 9.93 -12.18 0.62
C LYS A 69 8.93 -13.29 0.31
N ASP A 70 9.44 -14.43 -0.15
CA ASP A 70 8.63 -15.64 -0.26
C ASP A 70 8.17 -16.10 1.12
N VAL A 71 6.90 -16.52 1.22
CA VAL A 71 6.26 -16.88 2.50
C VAL A 71 6.97 -18.09 3.17
N SER A 72 7.63 -18.95 2.39
CA SER A 72 8.42 -20.06 2.93
C SER A 72 9.63 -19.64 3.77
N LEU A 73 10.06 -18.37 3.65
CA LEU A 73 11.16 -17.79 4.44
C LEU A 73 10.69 -17.27 5.80
N ALA A 74 9.38 -17.17 6.03
CA ALA A 74 8.83 -16.79 7.34
C ALA A 74 9.02 -17.91 8.37
N GLY A 75 8.97 -17.55 9.65
CA GLY A 75 9.05 -18.52 10.74
C GLY A 75 7.96 -19.62 10.65
N PRO A 76 8.17 -20.80 11.27
CA PRO A 76 7.29 -21.96 11.06
C PRO A 76 5.81 -21.71 11.35
N LEU A 77 5.49 -20.96 12.41
CA LEU A 77 4.10 -20.63 12.76
C LEU A 77 3.45 -19.71 11.72
N VAL A 78 4.20 -18.74 11.24
CA VAL A 78 3.74 -17.79 10.20
C VAL A 78 3.56 -18.52 8.86
N SER A 79 4.53 -19.37 8.47
CA SER A 79 4.42 -20.17 7.24
C SER A 79 3.26 -21.17 7.30
N PHE A 80 2.92 -21.68 8.47
CA PHE A 80 1.73 -22.53 8.65
C PHE A 80 0.44 -21.73 8.47
N THR A 81 0.42 -20.47 8.91
CA THR A 81 -0.78 -19.60 8.84
C THR A 81 -1.00 -18.98 7.46
N PHE A 82 0.08 -18.64 6.73
CA PHE A 82 -0.01 -17.89 5.46
C PHE A 82 0.61 -18.63 4.27
N GLY A 83 1.29 -19.73 4.48
CA GLY A 83 1.96 -20.50 3.42
C GLY A 83 1.07 -21.55 2.77
N ALA A 84 1.69 -22.48 2.04
CA ALA A 84 1.01 -23.48 1.22
C ALA A 84 0.08 -24.44 1.99
N PHE A 85 0.20 -24.54 3.30
CA PHE A 85 -0.65 -25.39 4.15
C PHE A 85 -1.79 -24.63 4.84
N ALA A 86 -1.85 -23.31 4.65
CA ALA A 86 -2.94 -22.47 5.17
C ALA A 86 -4.24 -22.75 4.41
N ASP A 87 -5.36 -22.27 4.99
CA ASP A 87 -6.60 -22.14 4.23
C ASP A 87 -6.35 -21.32 2.97
N GLU A 88 -6.95 -21.72 1.85
CA GLU A 88 -6.74 -21.05 0.55
C GLU A 88 -6.94 -19.54 0.64
N THR A 89 -7.86 -19.09 1.48
CA THR A 89 -8.16 -17.66 1.70
C THR A 89 -6.92 -16.89 2.18
N TYR A 90 -6.09 -17.51 3.02
CA TYR A 90 -4.93 -16.91 3.67
C TYR A 90 -3.59 -17.25 3.02
N GLN A 91 -3.57 -18.09 1.97
CA GLN A 91 -2.34 -18.37 1.25
C GLN A 91 -1.79 -17.11 0.60
N ALA A 92 -0.82 -16.48 1.25
CA ALA A 92 -0.13 -15.33 0.73
C ALA A 92 0.88 -15.73 -0.35
N THR A 93 1.16 -14.83 -1.29
CA THR A 93 2.20 -15.01 -2.32
C THR A 93 3.51 -14.39 -1.88
N ASN A 94 3.45 -13.34 -1.07
CA ASN A 94 4.63 -12.66 -0.54
C ASN A 94 4.34 -11.98 0.81
N TYR A 95 5.41 -11.51 1.45
CA TYR A 95 5.31 -10.58 2.57
C TYR A 95 6.42 -9.53 2.51
N THR A 96 6.15 -8.37 3.10
CA THR A 96 7.08 -7.25 3.20
C THR A 96 6.90 -6.51 4.52
N ALA A 97 7.89 -5.71 4.92
CA ALA A 97 7.78 -4.89 6.12
C ALA A 97 6.58 -3.92 6.00
N ALA A 98 5.73 -3.88 7.02
CA ALA A 98 4.62 -2.94 7.09
C ALA A 98 5.13 -1.58 7.56
N THR A 99 5.20 -0.60 6.64
CA THR A 99 5.72 0.75 6.93
C THR A 99 4.64 1.75 7.30
N ASP A 100 3.38 1.38 7.19
CA ASP A 100 2.21 2.22 7.46
C ASP A 100 1.58 1.99 8.85
N ILE A 101 2.11 1.07 9.64
CA ILE A 101 1.71 0.86 11.02
C ILE A 101 2.57 1.76 11.93
N PRO A 102 1.97 2.71 12.68
CA PRO A 102 2.71 3.63 13.54
C PRO A 102 3.19 2.93 14.82
N LEU A 103 4.18 2.03 14.70
CA LEU A 103 4.72 1.25 15.83
C LEU A 103 5.25 2.13 16.96
N ASP A 104 5.88 3.26 16.62
CA ASP A 104 6.41 4.19 17.62
C ASP A 104 5.31 4.84 18.46
N ALA A 105 4.18 5.16 17.83
CA ALA A 105 3.02 5.71 18.54
C ALA A 105 2.32 4.63 19.38
N ALA A 106 2.17 3.42 18.86
CA ALA A 106 1.59 2.29 19.58
C ALA A 106 2.50 1.85 20.74
N GLY A 107 3.81 1.79 20.55
CA GLY A 107 4.79 1.35 21.55
C GLY A 107 4.80 2.18 22.83
N GLN A 108 4.37 3.44 22.79
CA GLN A 108 4.24 4.28 23.98
C GLN A 108 3.10 3.82 24.91
N PHE A 109 2.13 3.09 24.40
CA PHE A 109 0.95 2.61 25.12
C PHE A 109 1.00 1.11 25.41
N LEU A 110 1.88 0.36 24.75
CA LEU A 110 1.94 -1.09 24.88
C LEU A 110 3.03 -1.51 25.86
N PRO A 111 2.76 -2.43 26.82
CA PRO A 111 3.74 -2.95 27.76
C PRO A 111 4.63 -4.06 27.13
N ILE A 112 4.72 -4.12 25.82
CA ILE A 112 5.44 -5.14 25.04
C ILE A 112 6.30 -4.46 23.99
N ASN A 113 7.44 -5.08 23.66
CA ASN A 113 8.28 -4.62 22.57
C ASN A 113 7.84 -5.26 21.27
N ILE A 114 7.36 -4.42 20.33
CA ILE A 114 7.12 -4.82 18.96
C ILE A 114 8.35 -4.42 18.15
N ASN A 115 9.09 -5.42 17.65
CA ASN A 115 10.32 -5.19 16.91
C ASN A 115 10.09 -4.95 15.43
N GLU A 116 9.14 -5.67 14.84
CA GLU A 116 8.85 -5.67 13.42
C GLU A 116 7.40 -6.08 13.18
N VAL A 117 6.79 -5.52 12.14
CA VAL A 117 5.53 -6.00 11.60
C VAL A 117 5.69 -6.25 10.11
N ASN A 118 5.29 -7.42 9.67
CA ASN A 118 5.28 -7.82 8.27
C ASN A 118 3.84 -7.94 7.77
N GLN A 119 3.56 -7.38 6.60
CA GLN A 119 2.28 -7.47 5.89
C GLN A 119 2.34 -8.62 4.90
N PHE A 120 1.37 -9.51 4.96
CA PHE A 120 1.20 -10.63 4.03
C PHE A 120 0.17 -10.29 2.96
N ALA A 121 0.55 -10.46 1.70
CA ALA A 121 -0.29 -10.18 0.55
C ALA A 121 -0.55 -11.43 -0.28
N LYS A 122 -1.78 -11.55 -0.80
CA LYS A 122 -2.17 -12.56 -1.77
C LYS A 122 -2.41 -11.88 -3.11
N HIS A 123 -1.62 -12.25 -4.11
CA HIS A 123 -1.77 -11.80 -5.48
C HIS A 123 -2.59 -12.82 -6.28
N SER A 124 -3.51 -12.32 -7.08
CA SER A 124 -4.31 -13.09 -8.03
C SER A 124 -4.58 -12.24 -9.27
N ASP A 125 -5.04 -12.87 -10.36
CA ASP A 125 -5.41 -12.17 -11.60
C ASP A 125 -6.53 -11.13 -11.39
N SER A 126 -7.28 -11.22 -10.29
CA SER A 126 -8.43 -10.35 -10.01
C SER A 126 -8.19 -9.34 -8.89
N ALA A 127 -7.20 -9.55 -8.04
CA ALA A 127 -6.98 -8.67 -6.89
C ALA A 127 -5.62 -8.88 -6.21
N ILE A 128 -5.17 -7.85 -5.48
CA ILE A 128 -4.16 -7.92 -4.44
C ILE A 128 -4.84 -7.67 -3.10
N GLY A 129 -4.91 -8.71 -2.27
CA GLY A 129 -5.52 -8.70 -0.94
C GLY A 129 -4.48 -8.74 0.17
N LEU A 130 -4.72 -7.98 1.25
CA LEU A 130 -3.89 -7.97 2.46
C LEU A 130 -4.46 -9.00 3.44
N VAL A 131 -3.86 -10.21 3.45
CA VAL A 131 -4.46 -11.37 4.14
C VAL A 131 -4.16 -11.41 5.64
N GLY A 132 -3.19 -10.64 6.10
CA GLY A 132 -2.87 -10.54 7.53
C GLY A 132 -1.49 -9.97 7.78
N LEU A 133 -1.10 -10.02 9.04
CA LEU A 133 0.16 -9.51 9.56
C LEU A 133 0.95 -10.62 10.27
N ALA A 134 2.26 -10.45 10.38
CA ALA A 134 3.06 -11.11 11.41
C ALA A 134 3.70 -10.03 12.27
N ILE A 135 3.47 -10.09 13.58
CA ILE A 135 3.97 -9.12 14.56
C ILE A 135 5.08 -9.79 15.35
N ASN A 136 6.29 -9.24 15.30
CA ASN A 136 7.39 -9.73 16.12
C ASN A 136 7.32 -9.14 17.52
N VAL A 137 6.97 -9.97 18.50
CA VAL A 137 6.86 -9.60 19.92
C VAL A 137 7.93 -10.35 20.68
N GLU A 138 8.83 -9.64 21.35
CA GLU A 138 9.91 -10.21 22.15
C GLU A 138 10.74 -11.29 21.37
N GLY A 139 10.92 -11.07 20.04
CA GLY A 139 11.65 -11.99 19.17
C GLY A 139 10.85 -13.17 18.62
N ASN A 140 9.54 -13.24 18.87
CA ASN A 140 8.66 -14.28 18.36
C ASN A 140 7.68 -13.68 17.36
N ASP A 141 7.60 -14.27 16.17
CA ASP A 141 6.63 -13.86 15.15
C ASP A 141 5.26 -14.45 15.44
N ILE A 142 4.28 -13.58 15.67
CA ILE A 142 2.89 -13.93 15.93
C ILE A 142 2.09 -13.65 14.66
N PRO A 143 1.59 -14.67 13.96
CA PRO A 143 0.72 -14.46 12.80
C PRO A 143 -0.66 -13.98 13.24
N VAL A 144 -1.17 -12.98 12.53
CA VAL A 144 -2.47 -12.34 12.75
C VAL A 144 -3.22 -12.30 11.43
N PRO A 145 -3.98 -13.35 11.09
CA PRO A 145 -4.82 -13.34 9.90
C PRO A 145 -5.92 -12.28 10.03
N SER A 146 -6.22 -11.60 8.93
CA SER A 146 -7.32 -10.63 8.89
C SER A 146 -8.66 -11.36 8.83
N ASP A 147 -9.59 -11.08 9.74
CA ASP A 147 -10.96 -11.64 9.72
C ASP A 147 -11.75 -11.15 8.50
N THR A 148 -11.43 -9.93 8.03
CA THR A 148 -11.88 -9.41 6.74
C THR A 148 -10.67 -8.93 5.96
N ILE A 149 -10.45 -9.53 4.80
CA ILE A 149 -9.30 -9.22 3.95
C ILE A 149 -9.56 -7.92 3.20
N GLU A 150 -8.68 -6.94 3.42
CA GLU A 150 -8.68 -5.70 2.64
C GLU A 150 -8.13 -5.96 1.24
N THR A 151 -8.87 -5.55 0.22
CA THR A 151 -8.38 -5.53 -1.16
C THR A 151 -7.71 -4.19 -1.43
N LYS A 152 -6.40 -4.20 -1.65
CA LYS A 152 -5.65 -3.00 -2.02
C LYS A 152 -5.90 -2.63 -3.47
N TYR A 153 -5.82 -3.59 -4.39
CA TYR A 153 -6.11 -3.40 -5.81
C TYR A 153 -7.10 -4.43 -6.32
N VAL A 154 -8.08 -3.97 -7.10
CA VAL A 154 -8.92 -4.82 -7.96
C VAL A 154 -8.29 -4.81 -9.34
N LEU A 155 -7.98 -5.98 -9.89
CA LEU A 155 -7.21 -6.13 -11.12
C LEU A 155 -8.09 -6.69 -12.25
N PRO A 156 -7.77 -6.39 -13.52
CA PRO A 156 -6.77 -5.40 -13.94
C PRO A 156 -7.24 -3.97 -13.69
N LEU A 157 -6.28 -3.05 -13.41
CA LEU A 157 -6.58 -1.63 -13.24
C LEU A 157 -6.74 -0.94 -14.58
N ASN A 158 -7.82 -0.17 -14.74
CA ASN A 158 -8.07 0.68 -15.89
C ASN A 158 -8.52 2.07 -15.43
N PHE A 159 -8.24 3.09 -16.22
CA PHE A 159 -8.72 4.44 -15.94
C PHE A 159 -10.25 4.48 -15.82
N GLY A 160 -10.74 5.08 -14.76
CA GLY A 160 -12.14 5.20 -14.41
C GLY A 160 -12.65 4.11 -13.45
N ASP A 161 -11.83 3.11 -13.11
CA ASP A 161 -12.20 2.12 -12.11
C ASP A 161 -12.37 2.76 -10.73
N VAL A 162 -13.42 2.35 -10.01
CA VAL A 162 -13.71 2.76 -8.64
C VAL A 162 -14.14 1.55 -7.83
N TYR A 163 -13.55 1.36 -6.67
CA TYR A 163 -13.90 0.26 -5.77
C TYR A 163 -13.69 0.62 -4.30
N ASN A 164 -14.39 -0.10 -3.42
CA ASN A 164 -14.28 0.05 -1.98
C ASN A 164 -13.89 -1.29 -1.37
N SER A 165 -13.08 -1.23 -0.32
CA SER A 165 -12.67 -2.38 0.45
C SER A 165 -12.72 -2.08 1.95
N ARG A 166 -12.78 -3.15 2.74
CA ARG A 166 -12.74 -3.10 4.21
C ARG A 166 -11.75 -4.15 4.69
N GLY A 167 -11.02 -3.78 5.73
CA GLY A 167 -10.16 -4.68 6.50
C GLY A 167 -10.66 -4.74 7.94
N TYR A 168 -10.60 -5.92 8.54
CA TYR A 168 -10.84 -6.10 9.97
C TYR A 168 -9.85 -7.13 10.50
N THR A 169 -9.14 -6.74 11.56
CA THR A 169 -8.15 -7.60 12.22
C THR A 169 -8.43 -7.59 13.72
N TYR A 170 -8.50 -8.78 14.31
CA TYR A 170 -8.66 -8.99 15.73
C TYR A 170 -7.51 -9.82 16.27
N LEU A 171 -6.71 -9.25 17.15
CA LEU A 171 -5.62 -9.93 17.83
C LEU A 171 -5.94 -10.03 19.33
N ASN A 172 -5.98 -11.24 19.86
CA ASN A 172 -6.12 -11.49 21.29
C ASN A 172 -4.85 -12.19 21.81
N MET A 173 -4.06 -11.48 22.59
CA MET A 173 -2.81 -11.98 23.16
C MET A 173 -2.96 -12.54 24.59
N ASN A 174 -4.19 -12.61 25.11
CA ASN A 174 -4.43 -13.23 26.42
C ASN A 174 -4.19 -14.73 26.38
N PRO A 175 -3.69 -15.35 27.45
CA PRO A 175 -3.33 -14.73 28.75
C PRO A 175 -1.89 -14.23 28.80
N ILE A 176 -1.14 -14.24 27.71
CA ILE A 176 0.31 -13.98 27.73
C ILE A 176 0.58 -12.50 28.04
N PHE A 177 -0.13 -11.58 27.36
CA PHE A 177 0.12 -10.14 27.44
C PHE A 177 -1.09 -9.30 27.89
N ASN A 178 -2.21 -9.90 28.34
CA ASN A 178 -3.40 -9.17 28.75
C ASN A 178 -3.79 -8.02 27.80
N LEU A 179 -3.70 -8.28 26.51
CA LEU A 179 -3.87 -7.32 25.43
C LEU A 179 -4.82 -7.86 24.37
N ILE A 180 -5.75 -7.03 23.94
CA ILE A 180 -6.51 -7.25 22.71
C ILE A 180 -6.33 -6.02 21.82
N TRP A 181 -6.06 -6.23 20.54
CA TRP A 181 -6.02 -5.18 19.52
C TRP A 181 -7.06 -5.45 18.45
N ILE A 182 -7.76 -4.39 18.06
CA ILE A 182 -8.74 -4.40 16.99
C ILE A 182 -8.38 -3.30 16.01
N GLN A 183 -8.26 -3.66 14.73
CA GLN A 183 -8.10 -2.72 13.64
C GLN A 183 -9.31 -2.82 12.72
N TYR A 184 -9.90 -1.69 12.40
CA TYR A 184 -10.93 -1.56 11.38
C TYR A 184 -10.49 -0.53 10.35
N ARG A 185 -10.37 -0.96 9.08
CA ARG A 185 -9.89 -0.13 7.98
C ARG A 185 -10.90 -0.09 6.85
N GLN A 186 -11.07 1.08 6.25
CA GLN A 186 -11.88 1.28 5.05
C GLN A 186 -11.02 1.98 4.02
N ARG A 187 -11.06 1.47 2.79
CA ARG A 187 -10.35 2.03 1.64
C ARG A 187 -11.33 2.29 0.52
N SER A 188 -11.35 3.53 0.01
CA SER A 188 -12.03 3.89 -1.22
C SER A 188 -10.98 4.22 -2.27
N SER A 189 -11.01 3.53 -3.39
CA SER A 189 -9.98 3.61 -4.42
C SER A 189 -10.58 4.05 -5.75
N SER A 190 -9.84 4.88 -6.47
CA SER A 190 -10.19 5.31 -7.82
C SER A 190 -8.96 5.39 -8.71
N VAL A 191 -9.06 4.90 -9.94
CA VAL A 191 -8.08 5.13 -10.99
C VAL A 191 -8.47 6.39 -11.72
N ASP A 192 -7.99 7.55 -11.23
CA ASP A 192 -8.49 8.86 -11.59
C ASP A 192 -7.66 9.60 -12.63
N GLY A 193 -6.55 9.02 -13.07
CA GLY A 193 -5.69 9.60 -14.10
C GLY A 193 -4.91 8.57 -14.90
N TRP A 194 -4.54 8.93 -16.13
CA TRP A 194 -3.56 8.21 -16.94
C TRP A 194 -2.76 9.18 -17.80
N GLY A 195 -1.54 8.80 -18.15
CA GLY A 195 -0.67 9.62 -18.98
C GLY A 195 0.79 9.25 -18.75
N THR A 196 1.67 10.24 -18.82
CA THR A 196 3.11 10.05 -18.63
C THR A 196 3.57 10.73 -17.35
N ILE A 197 4.33 10.02 -16.52
CA ILE A 197 5.03 10.55 -15.36
C ILE A 197 6.53 10.61 -15.64
N THR A 198 7.18 11.70 -15.22
CA THR A 198 8.64 11.84 -15.21
C THR A 198 9.12 12.04 -13.78
N THR A 199 10.07 11.21 -13.36
CA THR A 199 10.76 11.29 -12.05
C THR A 199 12.27 11.28 -12.30
N PRO A 200 13.13 11.45 -11.30
CA PRO A 200 14.59 11.29 -11.47
C PRO A 200 15.00 9.91 -12.01
N PHE A 201 14.16 8.89 -11.79
CA PHE A 201 14.37 7.54 -12.30
C PHE A 201 14.11 7.39 -13.81
N GLY A 202 13.18 8.18 -14.38
CA GLY A 202 12.84 8.14 -15.80
C GLY A 202 11.43 8.64 -16.10
N SER A 203 11.00 8.39 -17.36
CA SER A 203 9.65 8.71 -17.83
C SER A 203 8.90 7.45 -18.22
N PHE A 204 7.64 7.34 -17.76
CA PHE A 204 6.83 6.13 -17.88
C PHE A 204 5.38 6.47 -18.21
N ASP A 205 4.75 5.66 -19.06
CA ASP A 205 3.31 5.66 -19.17
C ASP A 205 2.70 5.00 -17.92
N CYS A 206 1.72 5.65 -17.30
CA CYS A 206 1.19 5.21 -16.01
C CYS A 206 -0.31 5.43 -15.86
N LEU A 207 -0.88 4.70 -14.90
CA LEU A 207 -2.15 5.00 -14.25
C LEU A 207 -1.89 5.72 -12.93
N ARG A 208 -2.74 6.70 -12.60
CA ARG A 208 -2.76 7.30 -11.27
C ARG A 208 -3.90 6.69 -10.47
N VAL A 209 -3.57 6.12 -9.31
CA VAL A 209 -4.54 5.53 -8.37
C VAL A 209 -4.56 6.40 -7.12
N LYS A 210 -5.76 6.73 -6.66
CA LYS A 210 -6.00 7.43 -5.40
C LYS A 210 -6.68 6.47 -4.44
N HIS A 211 -6.14 6.32 -3.24
CA HIS A 211 -6.72 5.56 -2.14
C HIS A 211 -7.05 6.49 -0.98
N GLU A 212 -8.32 6.63 -0.63
CA GLU A 212 -8.77 7.32 0.58
C GLU A 212 -8.95 6.28 1.68
N ILE A 213 -8.24 6.46 2.79
CA ILE A 213 -8.13 5.46 3.86
C ILE A 213 -8.60 6.08 5.17
N THR A 214 -9.53 5.40 5.85
CA THR A 214 -9.89 5.67 7.22
C THR A 214 -9.65 4.43 8.06
N GLU A 215 -9.07 4.61 9.24
CA GLU A 215 -8.69 3.52 10.12
C GLU A 215 -9.07 3.88 11.57
N THR A 216 -9.52 2.88 12.31
CA THR A 216 -9.76 2.96 13.74
C THR A 216 -9.08 1.79 14.40
N ASP A 217 -8.13 2.09 15.28
CA ASP A 217 -7.43 1.12 16.11
C ASP A 217 -7.87 1.24 17.55
N SER A 218 -8.16 0.12 18.19
CA SER A 218 -8.54 0.07 19.59
C SER A 218 -7.75 -1.01 20.32
N VAL A 219 -7.25 -0.68 21.50
CA VAL A 219 -6.48 -1.60 22.35
C VAL A 219 -7.16 -1.74 23.70
N LEU A 220 -7.44 -2.98 24.10
CA LEU A 220 -7.81 -3.31 25.47
C LEU A 220 -6.55 -3.70 26.25
N ILE A 221 -6.26 -2.99 27.31
CA ILE A 221 -5.04 -3.17 28.07
C ILE A 221 -5.25 -2.95 29.57
N ASP A 222 -4.57 -3.77 30.38
CA ASP A 222 -4.47 -3.59 31.83
C ASP A 222 -3.07 -3.05 32.19
N PHE A 223 -2.92 -1.72 32.16
CA PHE A 223 -1.65 -1.05 32.42
C PHE A 223 -1.04 -1.34 33.77
N ALA A 224 -1.86 -1.60 34.78
CA ALA A 224 -1.40 -1.72 36.16
C ALA A 224 -1.40 -3.15 36.68
N GLY A 225 -1.84 -4.13 35.87
CA GLY A 225 -2.04 -5.51 36.31
C GLY A 225 -3.08 -5.60 37.43
N THR A 226 -4.02 -4.67 37.47
CA THR A 226 -5.05 -4.55 38.54
C THR A 226 -6.24 -5.46 38.31
N GLY A 227 -6.31 -6.13 37.16
CA GLY A 227 -7.47 -6.90 36.71
C GLY A 227 -8.62 -6.05 36.16
N ASN A 228 -8.38 -4.76 35.90
CA ASN A 228 -9.34 -3.82 35.33
C ASN A 228 -8.83 -3.26 33.98
N PRO A 229 -8.91 -4.03 32.88
CA PRO A 229 -8.47 -3.56 31.57
C PRO A 229 -9.40 -2.44 31.07
N ILE A 230 -8.83 -1.49 30.32
CA ILE A 230 -9.56 -0.39 29.69
C ILE A 230 -9.32 -0.40 28.18
N TRP A 231 -10.33 0.03 27.42
CA TRP A 231 -10.21 0.29 26.00
C TRP A 231 -9.59 1.67 25.76
N ILE A 232 -8.63 1.71 24.85
CA ILE A 232 -8.02 2.94 24.37
C ILE A 232 -8.14 2.94 22.84
N GLU A 233 -8.69 4.02 22.31
CA GLU A 233 -8.68 4.27 20.88
C GLU A 233 -7.37 4.97 20.52
N LEU A 234 -6.63 4.41 19.55
CA LEU A 234 -5.40 5.00 19.03
C LEU A 234 -5.77 6.01 17.94
N PRO A 235 -5.27 7.24 18.00
CA PRO A 235 -5.59 8.25 17.00
C PRO A 235 -4.86 7.94 15.69
N VAL A 236 -5.60 7.46 14.69
CA VAL A 236 -5.11 7.27 13.33
C VAL A 236 -5.80 8.31 12.43
N PRO A 237 -5.09 9.36 11.97
CA PRO A 237 -5.69 10.35 11.10
C PRO A 237 -6.02 9.74 9.74
N PRO A 238 -7.14 10.14 9.10
CA PRO A 238 -7.43 9.75 7.73
C PRO A 238 -6.29 10.11 6.80
N SER A 239 -5.97 9.21 5.87
CA SER A 239 -4.88 9.39 4.92
C SER A 239 -5.36 9.21 3.48
N VAL A 240 -4.61 9.80 2.55
CA VAL A 240 -4.78 9.56 1.13
C VAL A 240 -3.44 9.16 0.53
N ASP A 241 -3.43 8.03 -0.18
CA ASP A 241 -2.28 7.58 -0.93
C ASP A 241 -2.54 7.84 -2.42
N TYR A 242 -1.61 8.54 -3.06
CA TYR A 242 -1.57 8.74 -4.50
C TYR A 242 -0.44 7.92 -5.08
N GLU A 243 -0.74 7.04 -6.02
CA GLU A 243 0.22 6.12 -6.62
C GLU A 243 0.19 6.22 -8.14
N TRP A 244 1.35 6.41 -8.78
CA TRP A 244 1.52 6.32 -10.22
C TRP A 244 2.15 4.98 -10.56
N ILE A 245 1.38 4.12 -11.21
CA ILE A 245 1.74 2.73 -11.47
C ILE A 245 1.97 2.55 -12.96
N ALA A 246 3.16 2.05 -13.31
CA ALA A 246 3.56 1.73 -14.67
C ALA A 246 3.70 0.21 -14.86
N LYS A 247 3.73 -0.23 -16.12
CA LYS A 247 3.92 -1.66 -16.42
C LYS A 247 5.35 -2.12 -16.15
N ASN A 248 5.48 -3.34 -15.61
CA ASN A 248 6.75 -4.05 -15.38
C ASN A 248 7.72 -3.35 -14.42
N GLU A 249 7.25 -2.42 -13.60
CA GLU A 249 8.10 -1.67 -12.67
C GLU A 249 8.04 -2.20 -11.23
N LEU A 250 7.19 -3.20 -10.99
CA LEU A 250 7.06 -3.96 -9.74
C LEU A 250 6.54 -3.15 -8.53
N ALA A 251 6.62 -1.82 -8.61
CA ALA A 251 6.12 -0.89 -7.59
C ALA A 251 5.65 0.41 -8.25
N PRO A 252 4.88 1.24 -7.55
CA PRO A 252 4.57 2.59 -8.03
C PRO A 252 5.84 3.37 -8.36
N ILE A 253 5.85 4.04 -9.52
CA ILE A 253 6.94 4.95 -9.92
C ILE A 253 7.06 6.11 -8.93
N LEU A 254 5.92 6.59 -8.44
CA LEU A 254 5.81 7.59 -7.40
C LEU A 254 4.66 7.22 -6.48
N SER A 255 4.86 7.37 -5.19
CA SER A 255 3.80 7.34 -4.18
C SER A 255 3.91 8.56 -3.28
N ILE A 256 2.76 9.20 -3.04
CA ILE A 256 2.64 10.36 -2.15
C ILE A 256 1.56 10.02 -1.13
N ARG A 257 1.93 10.01 0.15
CA ARG A 257 0.98 9.89 1.25
C ARG A 257 0.71 11.23 1.85
N THR A 258 -0.56 11.50 2.08
CA THR A 258 -1.02 12.69 2.80
C THR A 258 -1.85 12.26 4.01
N THR A 259 -1.94 13.14 5.00
CA THR A 259 -2.89 13.01 6.11
C THR A 259 -3.81 14.21 6.12
N ASN A 260 -5.06 14.00 6.50
CA ASN A 260 -6.05 15.07 6.64
C ASN A 260 -6.37 15.27 8.12
N ALA A 261 -5.64 16.18 8.76
CA ALA A 261 -5.88 16.58 10.13
C ALA A 261 -6.61 17.95 10.14
N GLY A 262 -7.87 17.93 10.57
CA GLY A 262 -8.66 19.16 10.71
C GLY A 262 -9.06 19.86 9.40
N GLY A 263 -9.16 19.09 8.30
CA GLY A 263 -9.60 19.59 6.98
C GLY A 263 -8.46 20.08 6.08
N ASN A 264 -7.22 20.05 6.55
CA ASN A 264 -6.04 20.36 5.74
C ASN A 264 -5.29 19.08 5.37
N GLU A 265 -5.13 18.85 4.08
CA GLU A 265 -4.33 17.77 3.56
C GLU A 265 -2.84 18.16 3.59
N THR A 266 -2.04 17.35 4.27
CA THR A 266 -0.59 17.58 4.44
C THR A 266 0.17 16.35 3.95
N VAL A 267 1.16 16.56 3.07
CA VAL A 267 2.06 15.51 2.61
C VAL A 267 2.92 15.04 3.78
N THR A 268 2.89 13.73 4.03
CA THR A 268 3.67 13.09 5.10
C THR A 268 4.79 12.22 4.55
N GLN A 269 4.67 11.74 3.31
CA GLN A 269 5.69 10.91 2.69
C GLN A 269 5.66 11.07 1.17
N ILE A 270 6.83 11.10 0.56
CA ILE A 270 7.03 10.97 -0.89
C ILE A 270 8.08 9.88 -1.08
N LYS A 271 7.73 8.86 -1.88
CA LYS A 271 8.64 7.80 -2.31
C LYS A 271 8.57 7.66 -3.82
N TYR A 272 9.71 7.50 -4.46
CA TYR A 272 9.76 7.22 -5.89
C TYR A 272 10.70 6.07 -6.20
N ARG A 273 10.43 5.36 -7.30
CA ARG A 273 11.23 4.26 -7.81
C ARG A 273 12.64 4.76 -8.13
N ASP A 274 13.67 3.99 -7.75
CA ASP A 274 15.08 4.30 -7.98
C ASP A 274 15.85 3.06 -8.48
N ILE A 275 17.12 3.25 -8.82
CA ILE A 275 18.01 2.24 -9.40
C ILE A 275 18.63 1.38 -8.30
#